data_7d0a669aa630c9fe79b7885862f243a1
#
_entry.id   7d0a669aa630c9fe79b7885862f243a1
#
_cell.length_a   1.000
_cell.length_b   1.000
_cell.length_c   1.000
_cell.angle_alpha   90.00
_cell.angle_beta   90.00
_cell.angle_gamma   90.00
#
_symmetry.space_group_name_H-M   'P 1'
#
loop_
_entity.id
_entity.type
_entity.pdbx_description
1 polymer ?
#
loop_
_entity_poly.entity_id
_entity_poly.type
_entity_poly.pdbx_seq_one_letter_code
_entity_poly.pdbx_strand_id
1 'polypeptide(L)'
;EATALAARLRRDGVAVALLAGQEPASALAREWARARAGATVVGTRAAAWAPLPDLGRVVVFDEHDEGYQGDQTPTWNARDVAAERARRAGCPCLLVSPTPSPEARLWGRVVERSRAAMRAGWPRVEVIDKRALDPDVGPLFSPRVVQLVRGDGRVLCILNRTGRVRLLSCARCGNVAACDRCGGAVSLESGPDGDRLACTRDDHRRPPVCLGCGGTRFKHLRLGVSRAREELEVLAGRPVGEVTAATGRLPDAPVLIGTEALLRRAGRADAVVFLDIDQHLLAVRHRAGEQALALLALAGRLVARGGHGRIVVQTRDPDHPALVAAREADPERFAEEDLALRRLLRLPPVTALATVSGAGAGDLLAALGEPEGVVVQGPVDG
;
A
#
# COMPACT_ATOMS: atom_id res chain seq x y z
N GLU A 1 -2.51 17.99 1.62
CA GLU A 1 -1.17 18.24 2.17
C GLU A 1 -0.43 19.31 1.32
N ALA A 2 -0.26 19.12 0.00
CA ALA A 2 0.43 20.07 -0.86
C ALA A 2 -0.16 21.50 -0.77
N THR A 3 -1.49 21.62 -0.81
CA THR A 3 -2.19 22.90 -0.67
C THR A 3 -1.89 23.58 0.68
N ALA A 4 -1.87 22.81 1.77
CA ALA A 4 -1.56 23.35 3.09
C ALA A 4 -0.09 23.81 3.20
N LEU A 5 0.84 23.07 2.62
CA LEU A 5 2.24 23.43 2.54
C LEU A 5 2.43 24.72 1.71
N ALA A 6 1.82 24.80 0.53
CA ALA A 6 1.86 25.98 -0.32
C ALA A 6 1.31 27.22 0.39
N ALA A 7 0.19 27.08 1.10
CA ALA A 7 -0.41 28.16 1.88
C ALA A 7 0.51 28.64 3.02
N ARG A 8 1.23 27.72 3.67
CA ARG A 8 2.21 28.05 4.71
C ARG A 8 3.40 28.82 4.12
N LEU A 9 4.01 28.30 3.05
CA LEU A 9 5.15 28.95 2.40
C LEU A 9 4.80 30.36 1.88
N ARG A 10 3.58 30.52 1.31
CA ARG A 10 3.10 31.83 0.89
C ARG A 10 2.97 32.83 2.05
N ARG A 11 2.50 32.37 3.22
CA ARG A 11 2.46 33.21 4.42
C ARG A 11 3.84 33.62 4.92
N ASP A 12 4.84 32.77 4.70
CA ASP A 12 6.24 33.03 5.04
C ASP A 12 6.94 33.87 3.95
N GLY A 13 6.19 34.46 2.99
CA GLY A 13 6.70 35.34 1.94
C GLY A 13 7.33 34.66 0.73
N VAL A 14 7.23 33.33 0.63
CA VAL A 14 7.78 32.56 -0.50
C VAL A 14 6.84 32.60 -1.70
N ALA A 15 7.39 32.96 -2.89
CA ALA A 15 6.66 32.84 -4.15
C ALA A 15 6.44 31.33 -4.47
N VAL A 16 5.17 30.86 -4.51
CA VAL A 16 4.84 29.47 -4.71
C VAL A 16 3.94 29.27 -5.91
N ALA A 17 4.33 28.35 -6.80
CA ALA A 17 3.51 27.72 -7.82
C ALA A 17 2.95 26.40 -7.29
N LEU A 18 1.62 26.27 -7.23
CA LEU A 18 0.93 25.06 -6.75
C LEU A 18 0.43 24.21 -7.92
N LEU A 19 1.03 23.03 -8.10
CA LEU A 19 0.69 22.07 -9.15
C LEU A 19 0.06 20.81 -8.52
N ALA A 20 -1.11 20.97 -7.88
CA ALA A 20 -1.79 19.91 -7.16
C ALA A 20 -3.30 19.96 -7.41
N GLY A 21 -3.90 18.81 -7.70
CA GLY A 21 -5.34 18.67 -7.85
C GLY A 21 -5.83 18.78 -9.29
N GLN A 22 -7.15 18.83 -9.43
CA GLN A 22 -7.88 18.97 -10.72
C GLN A 22 -8.26 20.43 -10.91
N GLU A 23 -7.28 21.28 -11.08
CA GLU A 23 -7.53 22.70 -11.34
C GLU A 23 -7.99 22.91 -12.79
N PRO A 24 -8.82 23.94 -13.06
CA PRO A 24 -9.14 24.33 -14.44
C PRO A 24 -7.86 24.64 -15.23
N ALA A 25 -7.85 24.31 -16.53
CA ALA A 25 -6.68 24.47 -17.39
C ALA A 25 -6.08 25.87 -17.35
N SER A 26 -6.91 26.93 -17.24
CA SER A 26 -6.46 28.33 -17.13
C SER A 26 -5.75 28.64 -15.80
N ALA A 27 -6.18 28.01 -14.70
CA ALA A 27 -5.50 28.14 -13.41
C ALA A 27 -4.17 27.40 -13.43
N LEU A 28 -4.17 26.18 -13.97
CA LEU A 28 -2.95 25.39 -14.13
C LEU A 28 -1.91 26.13 -15.00
N ALA A 29 -2.30 26.74 -16.12
CA ALA A 29 -1.41 27.49 -16.97
C ALA A 29 -0.73 28.67 -16.23
N ARG A 30 -1.46 29.35 -15.33
CA ARG A 30 -0.88 30.41 -14.49
C ARG A 30 0.16 29.88 -13.52
N GLU A 31 -0.09 28.75 -12.90
CA GLU A 31 0.88 28.13 -11.98
C GLU A 31 2.13 27.64 -12.72
N TRP A 32 1.99 27.10 -13.94
CA TRP A 32 3.12 26.77 -14.81
C TRP A 32 3.94 28.00 -15.20
N ALA A 33 3.28 29.12 -15.49
CA ALA A 33 3.97 30.40 -15.77
C ALA A 33 4.74 30.90 -14.53
N ARG A 34 4.18 30.77 -13.32
CA ARG A 34 4.89 31.11 -12.07
C ARG A 34 6.12 30.22 -11.86
N ALA A 35 6.01 28.92 -12.11
CA ALA A 35 7.14 28.00 -12.02
C ALA A 35 8.27 28.43 -12.98
N ARG A 36 7.91 28.75 -14.23
CA ARG A 36 8.87 29.27 -15.23
C ARG A 36 9.53 30.59 -14.81
N ALA A 37 8.83 31.41 -14.03
CA ALA A 37 9.35 32.66 -13.48
C ALA A 37 10.22 32.45 -12.22
N GLY A 38 10.50 31.19 -11.82
CA GLY A 38 11.39 30.87 -10.70
C GLY A 38 10.70 30.74 -9.34
N ALA A 39 9.37 30.64 -9.28
CA ALA A 39 8.67 30.35 -8.03
C ALA A 39 8.99 28.93 -7.52
N THR A 40 9.01 28.76 -6.19
CA THR A 40 9.09 27.45 -5.57
C THR A 40 7.87 26.61 -5.95
N VAL A 41 8.10 25.44 -6.52
CA VAL A 41 7.02 24.54 -6.92
C VAL A 41 6.64 23.61 -5.78
N VAL A 42 5.34 23.56 -5.47
CA VAL A 42 4.74 22.58 -4.58
C VAL A 42 3.64 21.84 -5.36
N GLY A 43 3.61 20.53 -5.30
CA GLY A 43 2.59 19.81 -6.04
C GLY A 43 2.62 18.30 -5.84
N THR A 44 1.82 17.62 -6.65
CA THR A 44 1.76 16.18 -6.75
C THR A 44 2.56 15.68 -7.96
N ARG A 45 2.27 14.53 -8.50
CA ARG A 45 2.99 13.89 -9.61
C ARG A 45 3.36 14.84 -10.76
N ALA A 46 2.43 15.70 -11.20
CA ALA A 46 2.67 16.65 -12.29
C ALA A 46 3.79 17.67 -12.00
N ALA A 47 4.02 18.01 -10.74
CA ALA A 47 5.06 18.95 -10.34
C ALA A 47 6.48 18.51 -10.71
N ALA A 48 6.70 17.21 -10.88
CA ALA A 48 7.99 16.66 -11.33
C ALA A 48 8.44 17.20 -12.70
N TRP A 49 7.50 17.68 -13.52
CA TRP A 49 7.76 18.24 -14.86
C TRP A 49 7.76 19.77 -14.90
N ALA A 50 7.61 20.44 -13.77
CA ALA A 50 7.53 21.91 -13.75
C ALA A 50 8.77 22.56 -14.37
N PRO A 51 8.61 23.61 -15.22
CA PRO A 51 9.71 24.26 -15.93
C PRO A 51 10.44 25.26 -15.03
N LEU A 52 11.27 24.78 -14.13
CA LEU A 52 12.11 25.63 -13.28
C LEU A 52 13.41 25.99 -14.01
N PRO A 53 13.75 27.29 -14.15
CA PRO A 53 14.99 27.71 -14.80
C PRO A 53 16.22 27.32 -13.97
N ASP A 54 16.15 27.51 -12.66
CA ASP A 54 17.25 27.22 -11.72
C ASP A 54 16.74 26.29 -10.62
N LEU A 55 16.98 25.00 -10.82
CA LEU A 55 16.59 23.97 -9.84
C LEU A 55 17.65 23.88 -8.74
N GLY A 56 17.39 24.51 -7.60
CA GLY A 56 18.34 24.55 -6.47
C GLY A 56 18.21 23.36 -5.51
N ARG A 57 17.04 22.73 -5.40
CA ARG A 57 16.79 21.60 -4.52
C ARG A 57 15.49 20.87 -4.87
N VAL A 58 15.48 19.57 -4.66
CA VAL A 58 14.28 18.75 -4.76
C VAL A 58 13.99 18.09 -3.41
N VAL A 59 12.72 18.07 -3.00
CA VAL A 59 12.25 17.32 -1.83
C VAL A 59 11.02 16.53 -2.23
N VAL A 60 11.07 15.21 -2.08
CA VAL A 60 9.96 14.31 -2.33
C VAL A 60 9.49 13.75 -1.00
N PHE A 61 8.30 14.14 -0.57
CA PHE A 61 7.67 13.63 0.64
C PHE A 61 6.90 12.35 0.32
N ASP A 62 6.96 11.39 1.24
CA ASP A 62 6.34 10.07 1.06
C ASP A 62 6.73 9.44 -0.27
N GLU A 63 8.04 9.41 -0.55
CA GLU A 63 8.60 8.96 -1.83
C GLU A 63 8.16 7.53 -2.21
N HIS A 64 7.73 6.75 -1.22
CA HIS A 64 7.18 5.40 -1.35
C HIS A 64 5.72 5.38 -1.85
N ASP A 65 5.02 6.54 -1.90
CA ASP A 65 3.59 6.57 -2.26
C ASP A 65 3.38 6.18 -3.73
N GLU A 66 2.51 5.18 -3.94
CA GLU A 66 2.14 4.71 -5.29
C GLU A 66 1.49 5.80 -6.15
N GLY A 67 0.96 6.87 -5.54
CA GLY A 67 0.44 8.03 -6.26
C GLY A 67 1.48 8.74 -7.13
N TYR A 68 2.77 8.48 -6.93
CA TYR A 68 3.83 8.97 -7.82
C TYR A 68 3.97 8.15 -9.11
N GLN A 69 3.44 6.94 -9.16
CA GLN A 69 3.44 6.12 -10.37
C GLN A 69 2.38 6.59 -11.36
N GLY A 70 2.77 6.82 -12.62
CA GLY A 70 1.85 7.07 -13.73
C GLY A 70 1.24 5.78 -14.25
N ASP A 71 -0.07 5.81 -14.54
CA ASP A 71 -0.81 4.65 -15.04
C ASP A 71 -0.86 4.61 -16.58
N GLN A 72 -0.48 5.72 -17.24
CA GLN A 72 -0.51 5.84 -18.70
C GLN A 72 0.81 5.35 -19.32
N THR A 73 0.71 4.71 -20.46
CA THR A 73 1.88 4.27 -21.25
C THR A 73 2.47 5.43 -22.08
N PRO A 74 3.79 5.65 -22.04
CA PRO A 74 4.78 4.95 -21.21
C PRO A 74 4.64 5.31 -19.71
N THR A 75 4.74 4.29 -18.85
CA THR A 75 4.68 4.51 -17.42
C THR A 75 5.94 5.23 -16.90
N TRP A 76 5.77 6.06 -15.90
CA TRP A 76 6.86 6.80 -15.24
C TRP A 76 6.54 7.05 -13.78
N ASN A 77 7.58 7.22 -12.97
CA ASN A 77 7.42 7.58 -11.56
C ASN A 77 7.93 8.99 -11.31
N ALA A 78 7.14 9.82 -10.64
CA ALA A 78 7.48 11.22 -10.39
C ALA A 78 8.71 11.38 -9.48
N ARG A 79 8.93 10.46 -8.54
CA ARG A 79 10.13 10.40 -7.72
C ARG A 79 11.38 10.25 -8.59
N ASP A 80 11.32 9.32 -9.55
CA ASP A 80 12.44 8.99 -10.45
C ASP A 80 12.77 10.19 -11.34
N VAL A 81 11.73 10.81 -11.92
CA VAL A 81 11.87 12.04 -12.72
C VAL A 81 12.48 13.17 -11.89
N ALA A 82 12.00 13.37 -10.66
CA ALA A 82 12.47 14.41 -9.78
C ALA A 82 13.94 14.21 -9.38
N ALA A 83 14.32 12.97 -9.04
CA ALA A 83 15.69 12.60 -8.72
C ALA A 83 16.64 12.78 -9.91
N GLU A 84 16.24 12.35 -11.11
CA GLU A 84 17.05 12.51 -12.33
C GLU A 84 17.20 13.99 -12.71
N ARG A 85 16.17 14.80 -12.56
CA ARG A 85 16.26 16.25 -12.77
C ARG A 85 17.23 16.92 -11.80
N ALA A 86 17.19 16.54 -10.51
CA ALA A 86 18.13 17.05 -9.52
C ALA A 86 19.57 16.67 -9.87
N ARG A 87 19.79 15.41 -10.29
CA ARG A 87 21.10 14.94 -10.75
C ARG A 87 21.62 15.73 -11.94
N ARG A 88 20.79 16.00 -12.95
CA ARG A 88 21.16 16.80 -14.13
C ARG A 88 21.45 18.26 -13.78
N ALA A 89 20.70 18.80 -12.82
CA ALA A 89 20.90 20.17 -12.34
C ALA A 89 22.08 20.31 -11.35
N GLY A 90 22.70 19.19 -10.94
CA GLY A 90 23.77 19.21 -9.93
C GLY A 90 23.30 19.67 -8.55
N CYS A 91 22.02 19.51 -8.22
CA CYS A 91 21.45 19.98 -6.95
C CYS A 91 21.02 18.82 -6.03
N PRO A 92 20.92 19.05 -4.69
CA PRO A 92 20.50 18.05 -3.76
C PRO A 92 19.07 17.57 -4.01
N CYS A 93 18.86 16.22 -3.90
CA CYS A 93 17.55 15.59 -3.87
C CYS A 93 17.36 14.91 -2.52
N LEU A 94 16.30 15.25 -1.79
CA LEU A 94 15.94 14.66 -0.51
C LEU A 94 14.67 13.85 -0.68
N LEU A 95 14.78 12.53 -0.48
CA LEU A 95 13.64 11.60 -0.46
C LEU A 95 13.28 11.35 1.01
N VAL A 96 12.03 11.63 1.38
CA VAL A 96 11.55 11.55 2.77
C VAL A 96 10.46 10.50 2.87
N SER A 97 10.66 9.51 3.74
CA SER A 97 9.70 8.43 3.96
C SER A 97 9.79 7.86 5.37
N PRO A 98 8.68 7.46 6.01
CA PRO A 98 8.72 6.62 7.20
C PRO A 98 9.10 5.16 6.88
N THR A 99 8.95 4.75 5.63
CA THR A 99 9.24 3.41 5.09
C THR A 99 9.95 3.57 3.74
N PRO A 100 11.26 3.88 3.73
CA PRO A 100 11.98 4.16 2.50
C PRO A 100 11.86 3.02 1.49
N SER A 101 11.59 3.39 0.23
CA SER A 101 11.47 2.42 -0.85
C SER A 101 12.83 1.76 -1.17
N PRO A 102 12.82 0.54 -1.73
CA PRO A 102 14.05 -0.09 -2.21
C PRO A 102 14.82 0.76 -3.23
N GLU A 103 14.12 1.54 -4.07
CA GLU A 103 14.73 2.48 -5.02
C GLU A 103 15.50 3.58 -4.29
N ALA A 104 14.88 4.23 -3.31
CA ALA A 104 15.52 5.29 -2.55
C ALA A 104 16.80 4.80 -1.85
N ARG A 105 16.78 3.56 -1.36
CA ARG A 105 17.94 2.92 -0.72
C ARG A 105 19.08 2.59 -1.69
N LEU A 106 18.76 2.30 -2.95
CA LEU A 106 19.78 2.04 -3.98
C LEU A 106 20.40 3.32 -4.53
N TRP A 107 19.66 4.43 -4.54
CA TRP A 107 20.12 5.66 -5.20
C TRP A 107 20.85 6.62 -4.29
N GLY A 108 20.58 6.59 -3.01
CA GLY A 108 21.07 7.60 -2.09
C GLY A 108 21.68 7.08 -0.82
N ARG A 109 22.34 7.99 -0.12
CA ARG A 109 22.76 7.75 1.25
C ARG A 109 21.55 7.82 2.18
N VAL A 110 21.25 6.74 2.86
CA VAL A 110 20.20 6.71 3.87
C VAL A 110 20.69 7.46 5.12
N VAL A 111 19.84 8.40 5.60
CA VAL A 111 20.04 9.08 6.88
C VAL A 111 19.05 8.48 7.87
N GLU A 112 19.53 7.53 8.65
CA GLU A 112 18.73 6.81 9.62
C GLU A 112 18.53 7.62 10.91
N ARG A 113 17.38 7.47 11.52
CA ARG A 113 17.11 7.95 12.87
C ARG A 113 17.60 6.91 13.89
N SER A 114 17.99 7.36 15.07
CA SER A 114 18.30 6.42 16.14
C SER A 114 17.11 5.51 16.45
N ARG A 115 17.36 4.28 16.88
CA ARG A 115 16.30 3.31 17.26
C ARG A 115 15.33 3.90 18.31
N ALA A 116 15.85 4.67 19.26
CA ALA A 116 15.02 5.36 20.25
C ALA A 116 14.07 6.37 19.61
N ALA A 117 14.57 7.18 18.65
CA ALA A 117 13.76 8.16 17.92
C ALA A 117 12.73 7.49 16.99
N MET A 118 13.08 6.34 16.39
CA MET A 118 12.15 5.55 15.60
C MET A 118 11.00 5.03 16.47
N ARG A 119 11.31 4.37 17.58
CA ARG A 119 10.31 3.84 18.53
C ARG A 119 9.41 4.94 19.09
N ALA A 120 9.96 6.09 19.45
CA ALA A 120 9.19 7.22 19.96
C ALA A 120 8.24 7.83 18.92
N GLY A 121 8.61 7.78 17.64
CA GLY A 121 7.80 8.29 16.53
C GLY A 121 6.86 7.28 15.89
N TRP A 122 7.02 5.99 16.18
CA TRP A 122 6.25 4.91 15.60
C TRP A 122 5.00 4.59 16.43
N PRO A 123 3.85 4.27 15.83
CA PRO A 123 2.66 3.90 16.57
C PRO A 123 2.82 2.54 17.25
N ARG A 124 2.08 2.32 18.32
CA ARG A 124 1.97 0.96 18.90
C ARG A 124 1.15 0.09 17.97
N VAL A 125 1.75 -1.00 17.45
CA VAL A 125 1.10 -1.98 16.59
C VAL A 125 0.82 -3.25 17.40
N GLU A 126 -0.45 -3.66 17.44
CA GLU A 126 -0.96 -4.86 18.08
C GLU A 126 -1.40 -5.83 16.96
N VAL A 127 -0.78 -7.00 16.88
CA VAL A 127 -1.08 -8.01 15.88
C VAL A 127 -1.94 -9.11 16.50
N ILE A 128 -3.08 -9.41 15.89
CA ILE A 128 -4.03 -10.44 16.32
C ILE A 128 -3.99 -11.58 15.32
N ASP A 129 -3.63 -12.76 15.80
CA ASP A 129 -3.65 -13.99 15.03
C ASP A 129 -5.10 -14.50 14.87
N LYS A 130 -5.64 -14.40 13.68
CA LYS A 130 -7.01 -14.86 13.36
C LYS A 130 -7.14 -16.39 13.34
N ARG A 131 -6.05 -17.13 13.30
CA ARG A 131 -6.09 -18.61 13.37
C ARG A 131 -6.52 -19.10 14.76
N ALA A 132 -6.22 -18.29 15.78
CA ALA A 132 -6.60 -18.58 17.17
C ALA A 132 -8.04 -18.18 17.51
N LEU A 133 -8.76 -17.50 16.59
CA LEU A 133 -10.14 -17.11 16.81
C LEU A 133 -11.08 -18.27 16.45
N ASP A 134 -12.14 -18.42 17.24
CA ASP A 134 -13.19 -19.41 17.02
C ASP A 134 -13.81 -19.21 15.61
N PRO A 135 -13.81 -20.21 14.73
CA PRO A 135 -14.42 -20.12 13.41
C PRO A 135 -15.92 -19.77 13.43
N ASP A 136 -16.63 -20.11 14.52
CA ASP A 136 -18.07 -19.94 14.65
C ASP A 136 -18.47 -18.51 15.15
N VAL A 137 -17.54 -17.76 15.74
CA VAL A 137 -17.79 -16.39 16.26
C VAL A 137 -17.69 -15.30 15.19
N GLY A 138 -17.67 -15.67 13.91
CA GLY A 138 -17.59 -14.71 12.80
C GLY A 138 -16.14 -14.18 12.58
N PRO A 139 -15.53 -14.45 11.42
CA PRO A 139 -14.08 -14.34 11.25
C PRO A 139 -13.56 -12.90 11.05
N LEU A 140 -14.43 -11.88 11.06
CA LEU A 140 -14.02 -10.51 10.74
C LEU A 140 -13.69 -9.66 11.98
N PHE A 141 -14.42 -9.82 13.06
CA PHE A 141 -14.26 -8.98 14.25
C PHE A 141 -13.79 -9.79 15.46
N SER A 142 -12.54 -9.66 15.83
CA SER A 142 -12.02 -10.28 17.06
C SER A 142 -12.62 -9.61 18.32
N PRO A 143 -12.61 -10.30 19.48
CA PRO A 143 -13.04 -9.70 20.74
C PRO A 143 -12.33 -8.39 21.05
N ARG A 144 -11.06 -8.26 20.64
CA ARG A 144 -10.28 -7.04 20.78
C ARG A 144 -10.84 -5.88 19.97
N VAL A 145 -11.26 -6.13 18.73
CA VAL A 145 -11.91 -5.11 17.88
C VAL A 145 -13.23 -4.70 18.49
N VAL A 146 -14.05 -5.66 18.94
CA VAL A 146 -15.33 -5.37 19.60
C VAL A 146 -15.12 -4.51 20.86
N GLN A 147 -14.11 -4.79 21.67
CA GLN A 147 -13.77 -3.97 22.83
C GLN A 147 -13.45 -2.51 22.43
N LEU A 148 -12.67 -2.32 21.35
CA LEU A 148 -12.31 -0.98 20.88
C LEU A 148 -13.51 -0.19 20.37
N VAL A 149 -14.36 -0.82 19.55
CA VAL A 149 -15.51 -0.12 18.97
C VAL A 149 -16.64 0.15 19.97
N ARG A 150 -16.68 -0.55 21.10
CA ARG A 150 -17.59 -0.27 22.24
C ARG A 150 -17.10 0.84 23.15
N GLY A 151 -15.82 1.13 23.13
CA GLY A 151 -15.24 2.22 23.94
C GLY A 151 -15.63 3.60 23.39
N ASP A 152 -15.33 4.67 24.13
CA ASP A 152 -15.72 6.05 23.79
C ASP A 152 -14.85 6.69 22.69
N GLY A 153 -13.72 6.08 22.35
CA GLY A 153 -12.75 6.58 21.39
C GLY A 153 -13.26 6.54 19.95
N ARG A 154 -12.61 7.35 19.09
CA ARG A 154 -12.82 7.32 17.65
C ARG A 154 -12.01 6.17 17.03
N VAL A 155 -12.69 5.27 16.31
CA VAL A 155 -12.08 4.08 15.71
C VAL A 155 -12.28 4.09 14.20
N LEU A 156 -11.19 3.85 13.45
CA LEU A 156 -11.21 3.67 12.01
C LEU A 156 -10.95 2.20 11.67
N CYS A 157 -11.92 1.54 11.05
CA CYS A 157 -11.82 0.15 10.62
C CYS A 157 -11.54 0.08 9.13
N ILE A 158 -10.41 -0.50 8.76
CA ILE A 158 -9.97 -0.62 7.36
C ILE A 158 -10.29 -2.03 6.88
N LEU A 159 -11.09 -2.09 5.82
CA LEU A 159 -11.43 -3.32 5.12
C LEU A 159 -11.20 -3.12 3.63
N ASN A 160 -10.10 -3.62 3.12
CA ASN A 160 -9.81 -3.52 1.70
C ASN A 160 -10.68 -4.50 0.91
N ARG A 161 -11.41 -3.99 -0.10
CA ARG A 161 -12.22 -4.79 -1.02
C ARG A 161 -11.69 -4.82 -2.44
N THR A 162 -10.68 -4.01 -2.74
CA THR A 162 -10.21 -3.79 -4.11
C THR A 162 -9.18 -4.80 -4.58
N GLY A 163 -8.73 -5.71 -3.72
CA GLY A 163 -7.92 -6.85 -4.16
C GLY A 163 -8.74 -7.73 -5.13
N ARG A 164 -8.32 -7.83 -6.38
CA ARG A 164 -8.89 -8.77 -7.38
C ARG A 164 -8.76 -10.24 -6.92
N VAL A 165 -7.97 -10.48 -5.91
CA VAL A 165 -7.72 -11.81 -5.35
C VAL A 165 -8.79 -12.13 -4.30
N ARG A 166 -9.63 -13.10 -4.64
CA ARG A 166 -10.61 -13.69 -3.72
C ARG A 166 -9.86 -14.67 -2.81
N LEU A 167 -9.35 -14.19 -1.68
CA LEU A 167 -8.66 -15.08 -0.74
C LEU A 167 -9.57 -16.23 -0.32
N LEU A 168 -8.97 -17.41 -0.27
CA LEU A 168 -9.59 -18.64 0.23
C LEU A 168 -9.03 -18.95 1.61
N SER A 169 -9.86 -19.41 2.51
CA SER A 169 -9.41 -20.02 3.77
C SER A 169 -9.90 -21.47 3.89
N CYS A 170 -9.08 -22.29 4.52
CA CYS A 170 -9.48 -23.64 4.86
C CYS A 170 -10.68 -23.62 5.82
N ALA A 171 -11.74 -24.34 5.50
CA ALA A 171 -12.94 -24.41 6.34
C ALA A 171 -12.67 -25.09 7.68
N ARG A 172 -11.60 -25.92 7.79
CA ARG A 172 -11.28 -26.70 9.00
C ARG A 172 -10.36 -25.93 9.97
N CYS A 173 -9.27 -25.29 9.49
CA CYS A 173 -8.28 -24.66 10.37
C CYS A 173 -8.18 -23.14 10.20
N GLY A 174 -8.95 -22.53 9.29
CA GLY A 174 -8.93 -21.11 9.05
C GLY A 174 -7.70 -20.56 8.31
N ASN A 175 -6.67 -21.38 8.04
CA ASN A 175 -5.48 -20.92 7.32
C ASN A 175 -5.84 -20.42 5.92
N VAL A 176 -5.19 -19.31 5.51
CA VAL A 176 -5.29 -18.84 4.13
C VAL A 176 -4.65 -19.86 3.19
N ALA A 177 -5.34 -20.15 2.09
CA ALA A 177 -4.78 -20.98 1.04
C ALA A 177 -3.75 -20.16 0.27
N ALA A 178 -2.49 -20.53 0.36
CA ALA A 178 -1.38 -19.94 -0.36
C ALA A 178 -0.75 -20.96 -1.32
N CYS A 179 -0.07 -20.46 -2.34
CA CYS A 179 0.76 -21.27 -3.21
C CYS A 179 1.94 -21.84 -2.43
N ASP A 180 2.20 -23.13 -2.56
CA ASP A 180 3.30 -23.84 -1.91
C ASP A 180 4.68 -23.50 -2.50
N ARG A 181 4.71 -22.91 -3.71
CA ARG A 181 5.94 -22.49 -4.38
C ARG A 181 6.34 -21.05 -4.07
N CYS A 182 5.37 -20.11 -4.18
CA CYS A 182 5.68 -18.69 -4.12
C CYS A 182 4.98 -17.96 -2.96
N GLY A 183 4.19 -18.65 -2.12
CA GLY A 183 3.42 -18.04 -1.03
C GLY A 183 2.29 -17.11 -1.49
N GLY A 184 2.08 -16.94 -2.80
CA GLY A 184 1.03 -16.09 -3.35
C GLY A 184 -0.38 -16.63 -3.11
N ALA A 185 -1.39 -15.77 -3.28
CA ALA A 185 -2.78 -16.19 -3.18
C ALA A 185 -3.13 -17.23 -4.25
N VAL A 186 -4.11 -18.09 -3.93
CA VAL A 186 -4.64 -19.07 -4.88
C VAL A 186 -6.14 -18.87 -5.06
N SER A 187 -6.63 -19.19 -6.27
CA SER A 187 -8.05 -19.25 -6.61
C SER A 187 -8.52 -20.70 -6.67
N LEU A 188 -9.80 -20.96 -6.45
CA LEU A 188 -10.41 -22.25 -6.68
C LEU A 188 -10.94 -22.29 -8.11
N GLU A 189 -10.39 -23.17 -8.93
CA GLU A 189 -10.83 -23.45 -10.29
C GLU A 189 -11.53 -24.80 -10.32
N SER A 190 -12.76 -24.84 -10.85
CA SER A 190 -13.51 -26.07 -11.07
C SER A 190 -13.31 -26.52 -12.50
N GLY A 191 -12.85 -27.77 -12.68
CA GLY A 191 -12.62 -28.37 -13.98
C GLY A 191 -13.23 -29.77 -14.10
N PRO A 192 -13.14 -30.39 -15.28
CA PRO A 192 -13.67 -31.75 -15.54
C PRO A 192 -13.11 -32.80 -14.58
N ASP A 193 -11.87 -32.62 -14.14
CA ASP A 193 -11.13 -33.49 -13.23
C ASP A 193 -11.30 -33.16 -11.75
N GLY A 194 -12.24 -32.25 -11.42
CA GLY A 194 -12.49 -31.74 -10.08
C GLY A 194 -11.87 -30.36 -9.82
N ASP A 195 -12.06 -29.90 -8.59
CA ASP A 195 -11.55 -28.59 -8.13
C ASP A 195 -10.03 -28.62 -7.96
N ARG A 196 -9.36 -27.49 -8.30
CA ARG A 196 -7.93 -27.28 -8.11
C ARG A 196 -7.68 -25.89 -7.51
N LEU A 197 -6.61 -25.75 -6.73
CA LEU A 197 -6.09 -24.46 -6.32
C LEU A 197 -5.06 -23.99 -7.35
N ALA A 198 -5.37 -22.88 -8.02
CA ALA A 198 -4.51 -22.24 -9.02
C ALA A 198 -3.83 -21.03 -8.43
N CYS A 199 -2.52 -20.90 -8.60
CA CYS A 199 -1.77 -19.74 -8.17
C CYS A 199 -2.13 -18.52 -9.01
N THR A 200 -2.23 -17.36 -8.36
CA THR A 200 -2.52 -16.09 -9.07
C THR A 200 -1.25 -15.39 -9.57
N ARG A 201 -0.06 -15.93 -9.30
CA ARG A 201 1.24 -15.37 -9.69
C ARG A 201 1.98 -16.23 -10.73
N ASP A 202 1.72 -17.50 -10.74
CA ASP A 202 2.30 -18.47 -11.66
C ASP A 202 1.23 -19.49 -12.09
N ASP A 203 1.53 -20.30 -13.08
CA ASP A 203 0.61 -21.33 -13.56
C ASP A 203 0.54 -22.58 -12.67
N HIS A 204 1.06 -22.50 -11.46
CA HIS A 204 1.07 -23.64 -10.56
C HIS A 204 -0.35 -24.00 -10.10
N ARG A 205 -0.74 -25.23 -10.34
CA ARG A 205 -2.02 -25.82 -9.92
C ARG A 205 -1.78 -27.01 -9.02
N ARG A 206 -2.55 -27.12 -7.96
CA ARG A 206 -2.48 -28.25 -7.03
C ARG A 206 -3.86 -28.71 -6.57
N PRO A 207 -3.99 -29.94 -6.04
CA PRO A 207 -5.23 -30.37 -5.41
C PRO A 207 -5.69 -29.42 -4.29
N PRO A 208 -7.00 -29.31 -4.02
CA PRO A 208 -7.54 -28.44 -2.99
C PRO A 208 -7.32 -29.05 -1.59
N VAL A 209 -6.05 -29.14 -1.20
CA VAL A 209 -5.63 -29.66 0.11
C VAL A 209 -4.96 -28.55 0.90
N CYS A 210 -5.39 -28.34 2.13
CA CYS A 210 -4.80 -27.37 3.03
C CYS A 210 -3.41 -27.80 3.49
N LEU A 211 -2.41 -26.98 3.28
CA LEU A 211 -1.03 -27.28 3.66
C LEU A 211 -0.84 -27.40 5.19
N GLY A 212 -1.72 -26.76 5.98
CA GLY A 212 -1.61 -26.77 7.43
C GLY A 212 -2.31 -27.94 8.12
N CYS A 213 -3.44 -28.43 7.58
CA CYS A 213 -4.25 -29.45 8.28
C CYS A 213 -4.79 -30.57 7.38
N GLY A 214 -4.46 -30.59 6.09
CA GLY A 214 -4.95 -31.58 5.14
C GLY A 214 -6.44 -31.48 4.77
N GLY A 215 -7.16 -30.45 5.25
CA GLY A 215 -8.58 -30.24 4.92
C GLY A 215 -8.76 -29.90 3.44
N THR A 216 -9.87 -30.39 2.83
CA THR A 216 -10.13 -30.23 1.39
C THR A 216 -11.22 -29.23 1.07
N ARG A 217 -11.87 -28.67 2.07
CA ARG A 217 -12.92 -27.65 1.88
C ARG A 217 -12.35 -26.26 2.14
N PHE A 218 -12.62 -25.36 1.18
CA PHE A 218 -12.22 -23.96 1.25
C PHE A 218 -13.45 -23.05 1.16
N LYS A 219 -13.40 -21.92 1.85
CA LYS A 219 -14.42 -20.90 1.81
C LYS A 219 -13.80 -19.57 1.34
N HIS A 220 -14.56 -18.84 0.54
CA HIS A 220 -14.17 -17.48 0.17
C HIS A 220 -14.26 -16.57 1.39
N LEU A 221 -13.19 -15.83 1.66
CA LEU A 221 -13.18 -14.75 2.65
C LEU A 221 -13.94 -13.55 2.07
N ARG A 222 -15.27 -13.52 2.23
CA ARG A 222 -16.12 -12.43 1.73
C ARG A 222 -16.94 -11.83 2.84
N LEU A 223 -16.69 -10.53 3.11
CA LEU A 223 -17.73 -9.66 3.67
C LEU A 223 -17.68 -8.32 2.92
N GLY A 224 -18.81 -7.89 2.39
CA GLY A 224 -18.91 -6.55 1.81
C GLY A 224 -18.76 -5.47 2.89
N VAL A 225 -18.19 -4.28 2.57
CA VAL A 225 -18.04 -3.18 3.56
C VAL A 225 -19.40 -2.82 4.16
N SER A 226 -20.47 -2.77 3.37
CA SER A 226 -21.81 -2.42 3.87
C SER A 226 -22.34 -3.46 4.85
N ARG A 227 -22.20 -4.76 4.55
CA ARG A 227 -22.58 -5.83 5.50
C ARG A 227 -21.69 -5.84 6.73
N ALA A 228 -20.38 -5.62 6.55
CA ALA A 228 -19.46 -5.47 7.67
C ALA A 228 -19.79 -4.26 8.56
N ARG A 229 -20.27 -3.16 7.95
CA ARG A 229 -20.76 -1.98 8.68
C ARG A 229 -21.96 -2.34 9.58
N GLU A 230 -22.97 -3.00 9.02
CA GLU A 230 -24.18 -3.39 9.76
C GLU A 230 -23.84 -4.30 10.94
N GLU A 231 -23.02 -5.31 10.72
CA GLU A 231 -22.55 -6.20 11.78
C GLU A 231 -21.73 -5.45 12.84
N LEU A 232 -20.83 -4.55 12.41
CA LEU A 232 -20.01 -3.76 13.30
C LEU A 232 -20.86 -2.79 14.14
N GLU A 233 -21.93 -2.21 13.57
CA GLU A 233 -22.85 -1.31 14.26
C GLU A 233 -23.59 -2.03 15.39
N VAL A 234 -24.07 -3.26 15.14
CA VAL A 234 -24.68 -4.10 16.18
C VAL A 234 -23.65 -4.44 17.27
N LEU A 235 -22.43 -4.82 16.91
CA LEU A 235 -21.38 -5.16 17.85
C LEU A 235 -20.90 -3.95 18.67
N ALA A 236 -20.83 -2.78 18.07
CA ALA A 236 -20.40 -1.55 18.70
C ALA A 236 -21.47 -0.96 19.66
N GLY A 237 -22.73 -1.17 19.36
CA GLY A 237 -23.85 -0.53 20.08
C GLY A 237 -23.90 0.99 19.90
N ARG A 238 -23.26 1.52 18.85
CA ARG A 238 -23.19 2.94 18.51
C ARG A 238 -23.02 3.14 17.00
N PRO A 239 -23.32 4.34 16.43
CA PRO A 239 -23.31 4.57 14.99
C PRO A 239 -21.99 4.25 14.31
N VAL A 240 -22.07 3.56 13.16
CA VAL A 240 -20.94 3.22 12.31
C VAL A 240 -21.14 3.83 10.92
N GLY A 241 -20.25 4.73 10.53
CA GLY A 241 -20.23 5.36 9.21
C GLY A 241 -19.43 4.56 8.18
N GLU A 242 -19.98 4.40 6.97
CA GLU A 242 -19.27 3.79 5.84
C GLU A 242 -18.54 4.85 5.01
N VAL A 243 -17.28 4.58 4.65
CA VAL A 243 -16.46 5.46 3.81
C VAL A 243 -15.87 4.67 2.64
N THR A 244 -16.30 5.03 1.44
CA THR A 244 -15.77 4.48 0.18
C THR A 244 -15.18 5.59 -0.68
N ALA A 245 -14.61 5.25 -1.83
CA ALA A 245 -14.13 6.24 -2.79
C ALA A 245 -15.25 7.17 -3.29
N ALA A 246 -16.51 6.67 -3.35
CA ALA A 246 -17.69 7.45 -3.78
C ALA A 246 -18.28 8.33 -2.66
N THR A 247 -17.86 8.16 -1.41
CA THR A 247 -18.39 8.95 -0.28
C THR A 247 -17.97 10.43 -0.43
N GLY A 248 -18.87 11.33 -0.61
CA GLY A 248 -18.60 12.77 -0.75
C GLY A 248 -18.10 13.38 0.57
N ARG A 249 -18.95 13.46 1.58
CA ARG A 249 -18.62 13.96 2.92
C ARG A 249 -18.43 12.80 3.90
N LEU A 250 -17.43 12.91 4.78
CA LEU A 250 -17.24 11.91 5.83
C LEU A 250 -18.45 11.90 6.78
N PRO A 251 -18.98 10.71 7.13
CA PRO A 251 -20.01 10.58 8.15
C PRO A 251 -19.53 11.11 9.51
N ASP A 252 -20.42 11.75 10.23
CA ASP A 252 -20.18 12.14 11.62
C ASP A 252 -20.56 10.98 12.54
N ALA A 253 -19.62 10.03 12.65
CA ALA A 253 -19.79 8.84 13.47
C ALA A 253 -18.48 8.53 14.23
N PRO A 254 -18.58 8.02 15.47
CA PRO A 254 -17.41 7.68 16.28
C PRO A 254 -16.63 6.48 15.72
N VAL A 255 -17.29 5.59 15.01
CA VAL A 255 -16.68 4.46 14.33
C VAL A 255 -16.88 4.64 12.82
N LEU A 256 -15.79 4.57 12.07
CA LEU A 256 -15.85 4.58 10.61
C LEU A 256 -15.28 3.27 10.06
N ILE A 257 -15.94 2.70 9.06
CA ILE A 257 -15.44 1.55 8.33
C ILE A 257 -15.32 1.89 6.84
N GLY A 258 -14.23 1.47 6.21
CA GLY A 258 -14.03 1.75 4.80
C GLY A 258 -12.77 1.12 4.24
N THR A 259 -12.46 1.48 2.99
CA THR A 259 -11.22 1.08 2.31
C THR A 259 -10.05 1.96 2.73
N GLU A 260 -8.87 1.76 2.13
CA GLU A 260 -7.68 2.62 2.30
C GLU A 260 -7.98 4.12 2.11
N ALA A 261 -8.97 4.46 1.29
CA ALA A 261 -9.41 5.85 1.11
C ALA A 261 -9.78 6.53 2.43
N LEU A 262 -10.23 5.74 3.43
CA LEU A 262 -10.52 6.24 4.77
C LEU A 262 -9.26 6.82 5.44
N LEU A 263 -8.11 6.18 5.30
CA LEU A 263 -6.84 6.65 5.88
C LEU A 263 -6.39 8.00 5.32
N ARG A 264 -6.72 8.30 4.07
CA ARG A 264 -6.35 9.58 3.42
C ARG A 264 -7.32 10.72 3.73
N ARG A 265 -8.53 10.40 4.19
CA ARG A 265 -9.65 11.34 4.37
C ARG A 265 -10.00 11.59 5.82
N ALA A 266 -9.81 10.58 6.68
CA ALA A 266 -10.11 10.70 8.11
C ALA A 266 -9.11 11.62 8.82
N GLY A 267 -9.60 12.31 9.84
CA GLY A 267 -8.78 13.00 10.82
C GLY A 267 -8.24 12.04 11.88
N ARG A 268 -7.78 12.60 13.01
CA ARG A 268 -7.24 11.84 14.14
C ARG A 268 -8.22 10.83 14.69
N ALA A 269 -7.70 9.70 15.16
CA ALA A 269 -8.42 8.63 15.81
C ALA A 269 -7.63 8.08 17.00
N ASP A 270 -8.33 7.40 17.92
CA ASP A 270 -7.72 6.71 19.05
C ASP A 270 -7.21 5.33 18.65
N ALA A 271 -7.85 4.71 17.65
CA ALA A 271 -7.40 3.47 17.08
C ALA A 271 -7.66 3.40 15.57
N VAL A 272 -6.75 2.73 14.85
CA VAL A 272 -6.95 2.27 13.48
C VAL A 272 -6.87 0.75 13.48
N VAL A 273 -7.87 0.10 12.90
CA VAL A 273 -8.00 -1.36 12.89
C VAL A 273 -7.98 -1.85 11.44
N PHE A 274 -7.01 -2.67 11.09
CA PHE A 274 -7.02 -3.42 9.84
C PHE A 274 -7.73 -4.75 10.08
N LEU A 275 -8.95 -4.87 9.56
CA LEU A 275 -9.81 -6.04 9.78
C LEU A 275 -9.32 -7.29 9.03
N ASP A 276 -8.62 -7.09 7.92
CA ASP A 276 -8.03 -8.15 7.10
C ASP A 276 -6.84 -7.60 6.31
N ILE A 277 -5.66 -7.57 6.93
CA ILE A 277 -4.44 -7.10 6.26
C ILE A 277 -3.91 -8.12 5.24
N ASP A 278 -4.32 -9.38 5.34
CA ASP A 278 -3.87 -10.45 4.45
C ASP A 278 -4.16 -10.13 2.98
N GLN A 279 -5.22 -9.37 2.70
CA GLN A 279 -5.54 -8.85 1.36
C GLN A 279 -4.41 -7.99 0.76
N HIS A 280 -3.70 -7.24 1.59
CA HIS A 280 -2.56 -6.43 1.18
C HIS A 280 -1.29 -7.27 1.07
N LEU A 281 -1.02 -8.11 2.07
CA LEU A 281 0.20 -8.90 2.14
C LEU A 281 0.31 -9.94 1.01
N LEU A 282 -0.84 -10.55 0.64
CA LEU A 282 -0.92 -11.59 -0.38
C LEU A 282 -1.30 -11.05 -1.77
N ALA A 283 -1.34 -9.73 -1.95
CA ALA A 283 -1.63 -9.14 -3.25
C ALA A 283 -0.62 -9.62 -4.32
N VAL A 284 -1.11 -9.80 -5.56
CA VAL A 284 -0.29 -10.30 -6.70
C VAL A 284 0.63 -9.19 -7.20
N ARG A 285 1.61 -8.82 -6.40
CA ARG A 285 2.61 -7.80 -6.73
C ARG A 285 3.83 -7.95 -5.84
N HIS A 286 5.00 -7.75 -6.42
CA HIS A 286 6.27 -7.88 -5.70
C HIS A 286 6.46 -6.84 -4.57
N ARG A 287 5.64 -5.79 -4.54
CA ARG A 287 5.64 -4.72 -3.52
C ARG A 287 4.62 -4.91 -2.41
N ALA A 288 3.95 -6.06 -2.31
CA ALA A 288 2.83 -6.26 -1.38
C ALA A 288 3.19 -5.96 0.07
N GLY A 289 4.32 -6.50 0.56
CA GLY A 289 4.79 -6.25 1.93
C GLY A 289 5.21 -4.80 2.18
N GLU A 290 5.92 -4.18 1.23
CA GLU A 290 6.31 -2.76 1.24
C GLU A 290 5.07 -1.86 1.38
N GLN A 291 4.04 -2.12 0.56
CA GLN A 291 2.80 -1.34 0.56
C GLN A 291 1.99 -1.54 1.83
N ALA A 292 1.93 -2.77 2.36
CA ALA A 292 1.29 -3.03 3.65
C ALA A 292 1.97 -2.25 4.79
N LEU A 293 3.30 -2.23 4.83
CA LEU A 293 4.06 -1.47 5.81
C LEU A 293 3.83 0.05 5.66
N ALA A 294 3.77 0.56 4.43
CA ALA A 294 3.45 1.95 4.13
C ALA A 294 2.04 2.34 4.62
N LEU A 295 1.05 1.47 4.45
CA LEU A 295 -0.31 1.68 4.98
C LEU A 295 -0.33 1.74 6.50
N LEU A 296 0.45 0.90 7.19
CA LEU A 296 0.58 0.96 8.63
C LEU A 296 1.24 2.26 9.09
N ALA A 297 2.25 2.73 8.38
CA ALA A 297 2.89 4.02 8.64
C ALA A 297 1.91 5.20 8.41
N LEU A 298 1.09 5.13 7.35
CA LEU A 298 0.04 6.12 7.09
C LEU A 298 -1.01 6.13 8.21
N ALA A 299 -1.47 4.96 8.66
CA ALA A 299 -2.37 4.82 9.79
C ALA A 299 -1.75 5.42 11.08
N GLY A 300 -0.44 5.26 11.26
CA GLY A 300 0.30 5.83 12.38
C GLY A 300 0.25 7.35 12.49
N ARG A 301 0.04 8.05 11.38
CA ARG A 301 -0.15 9.52 11.35
C ARG A 301 -1.49 9.95 11.91
N LEU A 302 -2.49 9.06 11.87
CA LEU A 302 -3.86 9.35 12.31
C LEU A 302 -4.08 9.04 13.78
N VAL A 303 -3.29 8.13 14.38
CA VAL A 303 -3.46 7.78 15.78
C VAL A 303 -2.83 8.83 16.72
N ALA A 304 -3.42 9.00 17.89
CA ALA A 304 -2.97 9.95 18.88
C ALA A 304 -1.51 9.63 19.31
N ARG A 305 -0.69 10.68 19.42
CA ARG A 305 0.68 10.58 19.96
C ARG A 305 0.62 10.51 21.48
N GLY A 306 1.66 9.98 22.10
CA GLY A 306 1.77 9.92 23.56
C GLY A 306 1.31 8.59 24.19
N GLY A 307 1.32 7.49 23.42
CA GLY A 307 1.12 6.13 23.95
C GLY A 307 -0.33 5.65 24.04
N HIS A 308 -1.30 6.52 23.78
CA HIS A 308 -2.73 6.15 23.79
C HIS A 308 -3.24 5.66 22.43
N GLY A 309 -2.67 6.16 21.34
CA GLY A 309 -3.04 5.75 19.98
C GLY A 309 -2.45 4.39 19.61
N ARG A 310 -3.25 3.54 18.96
CA ARG A 310 -2.84 2.19 18.56
C ARG A 310 -3.32 1.80 17.18
N ILE A 311 -2.55 0.94 16.54
CA ILE A 311 -2.95 0.25 15.34
C ILE A 311 -3.19 -1.21 15.72
N VAL A 312 -4.34 -1.75 15.36
CA VAL A 312 -4.67 -3.16 15.54
C VAL A 312 -4.74 -3.82 14.17
N VAL A 313 -4.01 -4.90 14.01
CA VAL A 313 -3.91 -5.63 12.75
C VAL A 313 -4.39 -7.05 12.95
N GLN A 314 -5.44 -7.43 12.25
CA GLN A 314 -5.91 -8.82 12.21
C GLN A 314 -5.34 -9.53 11.00
N THR A 315 -4.70 -10.68 11.21
CA THR A 315 -4.03 -11.45 10.17
C THR A 315 -4.02 -12.94 10.48
N ARG A 316 -3.86 -13.77 9.46
CA ARG A 316 -3.56 -15.20 9.58
C ARG A 316 -2.07 -15.52 9.41
N ASP A 317 -1.27 -14.47 9.16
CA ASP A 317 0.19 -14.57 9.06
C ASP A 317 0.84 -13.51 9.98
N PRO A 318 0.80 -13.72 11.32
CA PRO A 318 1.30 -12.76 12.30
C PRO A 318 2.83 -12.57 12.23
N ASP A 319 3.54 -13.51 11.63
CA ASP A 319 5.00 -13.52 11.53
C ASP A 319 5.49 -12.96 10.18
N HIS A 320 4.58 -12.44 9.34
CA HIS A 320 4.97 -11.80 8.08
C HIS A 320 5.99 -10.67 8.34
N PRO A 321 7.13 -10.61 7.60
CA PRO A 321 8.22 -9.68 7.87
C PRO A 321 7.79 -8.21 8.00
N ALA A 322 6.84 -7.75 7.17
CA ALA A 322 6.31 -6.40 7.25
C ALA A 322 5.57 -6.12 8.58
N LEU A 323 4.86 -7.11 9.14
CA LEU A 323 4.16 -6.97 10.41
C LEU A 323 5.11 -7.04 11.61
N VAL A 324 6.13 -7.89 11.52
CA VAL A 324 7.21 -7.94 12.52
C VAL A 324 7.93 -6.59 12.56
N ALA A 325 8.31 -6.05 11.42
CA ALA A 325 8.96 -4.74 11.32
C ALA A 325 8.07 -3.61 11.88
N ALA A 326 6.78 -3.63 11.58
CA ALA A 326 5.82 -2.65 12.11
C ALA A 326 5.69 -2.76 13.64
N ARG A 327 5.60 -3.95 14.20
CA ARG A 327 5.51 -4.20 15.65
C ARG A 327 6.78 -3.76 16.40
N GLU A 328 7.94 -3.97 15.78
CA GLU A 328 9.24 -3.64 16.34
C GLU A 328 9.67 -2.19 16.09
N ALA A 329 8.88 -1.41 15.33
CA ALA A 329 9.25 -0.08 14.85
C ALA A 329 10.57 -0.09 14.05
N ASP A 330 10.72 -1.06 13.16
CA ASP A 330 11.93 -1.31 12.39
C ASP A 330 11.66 -1.48 10.87
N PRO A 331 11.17 -0.43 10.21
CA PRO A 331 10.94 -0.48 8.77
C PRO A 331 12.21 -0.70 7.95
N GLU A 332 13.37 -0.31 8.49
CA GLU A 332 14.68 -0.46 7.85
C GLU A 332 15.04 -1.93 7.68
N ARG A 333 14.86 -2.73 8.73
CA ARG A 333 15.09 -4.17 8.67
C ARG A 333 14.27 -4.83 7.57
N PHE A 334 12.99 -4.49 7.48
CA PHE A 334 12.13 -5.02 6.41
C PHE A 334 12.66 -4.62 5.03
N ALA A 335 13.04 -3.35 4.85
CA ALA A 335 13.55 -2.85 3.57
C ALA A 335 14.86 -3.54 3.15
N GLU A 336 15.74 -3.87 4.09
CA GLU A 336 16.97 -4.61 3.84
C GLU A 336 16.70 -6.07 3.43
N GLU A 337 15.84 -6.75 4.18
CA GLU A 337 15.46 -8.15 3.90
C GLU A 337 14.74 -8.25 2.55
N ASP A 338 13.82 -7.34 2.25
CA ASP A 338 13.09 -7.28 0.97
C ASP A 338 14.04 -6.98 -0.21
N LEU A 339 14.98 -6.05 -0.03
CA LEU A 339 15.96 -5.75 -1.06
C LEU A 339 16.92 -6.93 -1.32
N ALA A 340 17.31 -7.66 -0.28
CA ALA A 340 18.11 -8.89 -0.42
C ALA A 340 17.35 -9.96 -1.22
N LEU A 341 16.06 -10.16 -0.92
CA LEU A 341 15.17 -11.06 -1.67
C LEU A 341 15.04 -10.64 -3.13
N ARG A 342 14.85 -9.34 -3.40
CA ARG A 342 14.77 -8.82 -4.78
C ARG A 342 16.07 -9.01 -5.56
N ARG A 343 17.23 -8.92 -4.91
CA ARG A 343 18.52 -9.26 -5.54
C ARG A 343 18.57 -10.72 -5.94
N LEU A 344 18.17 -11.62 -5.05
CA LEU A 344 18.14 -13.06 -5.32
C LEU A 344 17.19 -13.40 -6.48
N LEU A 345 16.00 -12.82 -6.49
CA LEU A 345 14.96 -13.08 -7.47
C LEU A 345 15.05 -12.22 -8.74
N ARG A 346 16.04 -11.33 -8.83
CA ARG A 346 16.20 -10.37 -9.93
C ARG A 346 14.95 -9.54 -10.18
N LEU A 347 14.34 -9.02 -9.11
CA LEU A 347 13.15 -8.18 -9.18
C LEU A 347 13.52 -6.68 -9.14
N PRO A 348 12.65 -5.79 -9.65
CA PRO A 348 12.85 -4.36 -9.48
C PRO A 348 13.00 -3.94 -8.01
N PRO A 349 13.85 -2.96 -7.73
CA PRO A 349 14.62 -2.09 -8.62
C PRO A 349 16.03 -2.59 -8.94
N VAL A 350 16.37 -3.81 -8.55
CA VAL A 350 17.70 -4.40 -8.84
C VAL A 350 17.85 -4.64 -10.35
N THR A 351 16.76 -5.04 -10.98
CA THR A 351 16.63 -5.15 -12.43
C THR A 351 15.44 -4.33 -12.89
N ALA A 352 15.33 -4.10 -14.21
CA ALA A 352 14.15 -3.53 -14.80
C ALA A 352 13.17 -4.66 -15.21
N LEU A 353 11.87 -4.42 -15.04
CA LEU A 353 10.81 -5.31 -15.50
C LEU A 353 9.87 -4.50 -16.39
N ALA A 354 9.61 -5.00 -17.58
CA ALA A 354 8.60 -4.45 -18.47
C ALA A 354 7.58 -5.53 -18.84
N THR A 355 6.30 -5.16 -18.81
CA THR A 355 5.22 -6.02 -19.30
C THR A 355 4.74 -5.47 -20.63
N VAL A 356 4.71 -6.32 -21.62
CA VAL A 356 4.16 -6.00 -22.94
C VAL A 356 2.87 -6.79 -23.10
N SER A 357 1.78 -6.11 -23.44
CA SER A 357 0.47 -6.73 -23.65
C SER A 357 -0.23 -6.14 -24.86
N GLY A 358 -1.13 -6.90 -25.45
CA GLY A 358 -1.92 -6.51 -26.61
C GLY A 358 -1.63 -7.37 -27.85
N ALA A 359 -2.42 -7.17 -28.90
CA ALA A 359 -2.38 -8.00 -30.11
C ALA A 359 -1.02 -8.02 -30.84
N GLY A 360 -0.22 -6.94 -30.69
CA GLY A 360 1.13 -6.85 -31.28
C GLY A 360 2.26 -7.32 -30.37
N ALA A 361 1.98 -7.91 -29.21
CA ALA A 361 3.03 -8.31 -28.26
C ALA A 361 3.96 -9.38 -28.86
N GLY A 362 3.40 -10.36 -29.58
CA GLY A 362 4.16 -11.39 -30.26
C GLY A 362 5.08 -10.83 -31.36
N ASP A 363 4.58 -9.89 -32.16
CA ASP A 363 5.35 -9.24 -33.24
C ASP A 363 6.51 -8.42 -32.67
N LEU A 364 6.26 -7.71 -31.54
CA LEU A 364 7.31 -6.98 -30.84
C LEU A 364 8.39 -7.92 -30.30
N LEU A 365 8.00 -9.03 -29.68
CA LEU A 365 8.97 -10.01 -29.18
C LEU A 365 9.79 -10.63 -30.31
N ALA A 366 9.14 -10.97 -31.43
CA ALA A 366 9.84 -11.46 -32.61
C ALA A 366 10.83 -10.43 -33.20
N ALA A 367 10.46 -9.15 -33.22
CA ALA A 367 11.31 -8.06 -33.69
C ALA A 367 12.48 -7.74 -32.74
N LEU A 368 12.29 -7.92 -31.43
CA LEU A 368 13.35 -7.73 -30.41
C LEU A 368 14.44 -8.81 -30.51
N GLY A 369 14.11 -10.02 -30.95
CA GLY A 369 15.05 -11.14 -30.96
C GLY A 369 15.49 -11.53 -29.55
N GLU A 370 16.78 -11.77 -29.37
CA GLU A 370 17.40 -12.09 -28.09
C GLU A 370 18.39 -10.97 -27.68
N PRO A 371 17.91 -9.83 -27.16
CA PRO A 371 18.79 -8.74 -26.79
C PRO A 371 19.65 -9.12 -25.58
N GLU A 372 20.91 -8.75 -25.60
CA GLU A 372 21.85 -9.03 -24.53
C GLU A 372 21.38 -8.46 -23.19
N GLY A 373 21.43 -9.26 -22.13
CA GLY A 373 21.03 -8.85 -20.77
C GLY A 373 19.51 -8.80 -20.53
N VAL A 374 18.69 -9.20 -21.49
CA VAL A 374 17.24 -9.29 -21.35
C VAL A 374 16.80 -10.75 -21.23
N VAL A 375 15.95 -11.05 -20.26
CA VAL A 375 15.27 -12.34 -20.13
C VAL A 375 13.81 -12.16 -20.50
N VAL A 376 13.38 -12.79 -21.58
CA VAL A 376 11.99 -12.79 -22.01
C VAL A 376 11.25 -13.93 -21.32
N GLN A 377 10.11 -13.62 -20.70
CA GLN A 377 9.21 -14.59 -20.07
C GLN A 377 7.84 -14.50 -20.74
N GLY A 378 7.31 -15.61 -21.22
CA GLY A 378 6.04 -15.66 -21.95
C GLY A 378 6.24 -16.05 -23.41
N PRO A 379 5.20 -15.96 -24.26
CA PRO A 379 3.88 -15.39 -23.93
C PRO A 379 3.12 -16.22 -22.86
N VAL A 380 2.34 -15.53 -22.05
CA VAL A 380 1.39 -16.16 -21.12
C VAL A 380 0.01 -15.88 -21.69
N ASP A 381 -0.75 -16.93 -21.98
CA ASP A 381 -2.13 -16.80 -22.43
C ASP A 381 -2.97 -16.19 -21.31
N GLY A 382 -3.62 -15.05 -21.61
CA GLY A 382 -4.39 -14.23 -20.67
C GLY A 382 -5.82 -14.72 -20.43
#